data_046f1147125f127d134d716e1f63d3a2
#
_entry.id   046f1147125f127d134d716e1f63d3a2
#
_cell.length_a   1.000
_cell.length_b   1.000
_cell.length_c   1.000
_cell.angle_alpha   90.00
_cell.angle_beta   90.00
_cell.angle_gamma   90.00
#
_symmetry.space_group_name_H-M   'P 1'
#
loop_
_entity.id
_entity.type
_entity.pdbx_description
1 polymer ?
#
loop_
_entity_poly.entity_id
_entity_poly.type
_entity_poly.pdbx_seq_one_letter_code
_entity_poly.pdbx_strand_id
1 'polypeptide(L)'
;MNSRSKNCGLRLALACSLGFCLATCLWAQAPAGPEGKPPAQSNPAPSAAPKPAPPQDKTQESGVTISVEVPVVTLDVVATTQHGDIIPGLKKENFRVLEDGQPQTITNFGPTDAPITMVMLMEFSARGYDWFAYQAKYWADALFPNLNQKDWIALVTFDMHPRMEVDFTQNKDEVRQALYHLYFPGFSESNVFDALLDTLERLKDVKGKKSILLLATGVDTFSKHTLDQTMKLIRGTDVTVFAVGLDKPFTNWAELHHMLGSMGRMDFLQGENQLKTFTSMTGGFAWFPQFDGEIPGIMREVADFLRHQYSLTYTPSNRTPDGKYRKIKVELVAPDGSPLVVTDQKGKKQKWVVYAREGYTAPKGGVGD
;
A
#
# COMPACT_ATOMS: atom_id res chain seq x y z
N MET A 1 3.11 -60.94 43.84
CA MET A 1 3.57 -60.34 45.10
C MET A 1 3.37 -58.85 44.98
N ASN A 2 2.22 -58.34 45.31
CA ASN A 2 1.87 -57.58 46.52
C ASN A 2 2.79 -56.40 46.78
N SER A 3 2.32 -55.17 46.54
CA SER A 3 1.97 -54.32 47.72
C SER A 3 1.24 -53.03 47.22
N ARG A 4 0.07 -52.86 47.84
CA ARG A 4 -0.82 -51.67 47.79
C ARG A 4 -0.27 -50.62 48.79
N SER A 5 -0.50 -49.32 48.47
CA SER A 5 -0.76 -48.27 49.44
C SER A 5 -1.36 -47.07 48.72
N LYS A 6 -2.59 -46.71 48.70
CA LYS A 6 -3.54 -46.17 49.69
C LYS A 6 -3.23 -44.69 50.02
N ASN A 7 -4.12 -43.83 49.44
CA ASN A 7 -4.87 -42.69 50.01
C ASN A 7 -4.13 -41.63 50.86
N CYS A 8 -4.31 -40.36 50.46
CA CYS A 8 -4.99 -39.44 51.37
C CYS A 8 -5.49 -38.20 50.57
N GLY A 9 -6.78 -38.00 50.63
CA GLY A 9 -7.45 -36.81 50.13
C GLY A 9 -7.39 -35.70 51.18
N LEU A 10 -7.42 -34.47 50.71
CA LEU A 10 -7.81 -33.33 51.54
C LEU A 10 -8.65 -32.37 50.73
N ARG A 11 -9.95 -32.43 50.95
CA ARG A 11 -10.92 -31.42 50.52
C ARG A 11 -10.82 -30.25 51.49
N LEU A 12 -10.53 -29.04 51.00
CA LEU A 12 -10.75 -27.82 51.78
C LEU A 12 -11.77 -26.98 51.01
N ALA A 13 -13.00 -27.01 51.54
CA ALA A 13 -14.05 -26.07 51.17
C ALA A 13 -13.82 -24.79 52.00
N LEU A 14 -13.71 -23.65 51.34
CA LEU A 14 -13.82 -22.36 52.01
C LEU A 14 -14.91 -21.55 51.33
N ALA A 15 -16.02 -21.44 52.06
CA ALA A 15 -17.08 -20.48 51.79
C ALA A 15 -16.60 -19.10 52.26
N CYS A 16 -16.73 -18.07 51.45
CA CYS A 16 -16.65 -16.69 51.91
C CYS A 16 -17.77 -15.87 51.26
N SER A 17 -18.67 -15.60 52.12
CA SER A 17 -19.69 -14.57 52.27
C SER A 17 -19.66 -13.35 51.34
N LEU A 18 -20.87 -13.10 50.79
CA LEU A 18 -21.33 -11.82 50.20
C LEU A 18 -21.12 -10.66 51.18
N GLY A 19 -20.43 -9.63 50.73
CA GLY A 19 -20.43 -8.28 51.29
C GLY A 19 -21.02 -7.31 50.31
N PHE A 20 -22.30 -6.97 50.50
CA PHE A 20 -23.04 -5.94 49.78
C PHE A 20 -22.66 -4.58 50.35
N CYS A 21 -21.85 -3.77 49.65
CA CYS A 21 -21.61 -2.38 49.98
C CYS A 21 -22.41 -1.49 49.02
N LEU A 22 -23.53 -0.99 49.51
CA LEU A 22 -24.28 0.13 48.96
C LEU A 22 -23.46 1.41 49.20
N ALA A 23 -22.89 1.99 48.14
CA ALA A 23 -22.36 3.34 48.15
C ALA A 23 -23.41 4.29 47.55
N THR A 24 -24.00 5.08 48.41
CA THR A 24 -24.91 6.18 48.11
C THR A 24 -24.14 7.34 47.46
N CYS A 25 -24.45 7.68 46.20
CA CYS A 25 -23.95 8.89 45.56
C CYS A 25 -24.67 10.12 46.17
N LEU A 26 -23.93 10.91 46.93
CA LEU A 26 -24.32 12.27 47.27
C LEU A 26 -24.00 13.21 46.07
N TRP A 27 -25.01 13.80 45.50
CA TRP A 27 -24.87 14.92 44.58
C TRP A 27 -24.51 16.18 45.37
N ALA A 28 -23.29 16.67 45.22
CA ALA A 28 -22.88 17.98 45.68
C ALA A 28 -23.24 19.00 44.58
N GLN A 29 -24.20 19.87 44.84
CA GLN A 29 -24.47 21.05 44.05
C GLN A 29 -23.37 22.10 44.29
N ALA A 30 -22.74 22.59 43.23
CA ALA A 30 -21.85 23.72 43.26
C ALA A 30 -22.66 25.04 43.33
N PRO A 31 -22.19 26.06 44.08
CA PRO A 31 -22.89 27.34 44.18
C PRO A 31 -22.74 28.18 42.90
N ALA A 32 -23.84 28.83 42.55
CA ALA A 32 -23.89 29.79 41.45
C ALA A 32 -23.01 31.02 41.74
N GLY A 33 -22.09 31.34 40.82
CA GLY A 33 -21.32 32.58 40.82
C GLY A 33 -22.12 33.70 40.14
N PRO A 34 -21.79 34.99 40.41
CA PRO A 34 -22.64 36.12 40.05
C PRO A 34 -22.64 36.44 38.56
N GLU A 35 -23.80 36.86 38.08
CA GLU A 35 -24.05 37.28 36.70
C GLU A 35 -23.15 38.47 36.29
N GLY A 36 -22.30 38.25 35.29
CA GLY A 36 -21.56 39.31 34.64
C GLY A 36 -22.41 39.97 33.55
N LYS A 37 -22.52 41.28 33.60
CA LYS A 37 -23.14 42.13 32.58
C LYS A 37 -22.56 41.89 31.18
N PRO A 38 -23.40 41.97 30.12
CA PRO A 38 -22.93 41.88 28.74
C PRO A 38 -22.10 43.12 28.36
N PRO A 39 -21.05 42.98 27.54
CA PRO A 39 -20.26 44.11 27.07
C PRO A 39 -21.03 44.92 26.04
N ALA A 40 -20.90 46.26 26.15
CA ALA A 40 -21.50 47.25 25.29
C ALA A 40 -21.11 47.08 23.80
N GLN A 41 -22.09 47.19 22.93
CA GLN A 41 -21.88 47.27 21.49
C GLN A 41 -21.14 48.57 21.14
N SER A 42 -19.96 48.46 20.55
CA SER A 42 -19.26 49.57 19.91
C SER A 42 -19.81 49.77 18.49
N ASN A 43 -20.33 50.98 18.24
CA ASN A 43 -20.78 51.42 16.92
C ASN A 43 -19.61 51.44 15.92
N PRO A 44 -19.83 51.00 14.66
CA PRO A 44 -18.81 51.15 13.62
C PRO A 44 -18.74 52.64 13.15
N ALA A 45 -17.51 53.10 12.98
CA ALA A 45 -17.18 54.38 12.40
C ALA A 45 -17.65 54.50 10.93
N PRO A 46 -17.96 55.70 10.43
CA PRO A 46 -18.49 55.87 9.08
C PRO A 46 -17.45 55.52 8.00
N SER A 47 -17.90 54.70 7.07
CA SER A 47 -17.16 54.30 5.87
C SER A 47 -16.83 55.50 4.98
N ALA A 48 -15.56 55.65 4.65
CA ALA A 48 -15.12 56.64 3.67
C ALA A 48 -15.63 56.28 2.26
N ALA A 49 -16.07 57.26 1.50
CA ALA A 49 -16.59 57.15 0.15
C ALA A 49 -15.52 56.54 -0.83
N PRO A 50 -15.94 55.72 -1.80
CA PRO A 50 -15.00 55.12 -2.76
C PRO A 50 -14.53 56.18 -3.79
N LYS A 51 -13.21 56.19 -4.03
CA LYS A 51 -12.56 56.91 -5.13
C LYS A 51 -13.05 56.35 -6.48
N PRO A 52 -13.26 57.22 -7.50
CA PRO A 52 -13.64 56.76 -8.83
C PRO A 52 -12.54 55.95 -9.47
N ALA A 53 -12.91 54.78 -9.99
CA ALA A 53 -12.05 53.90 -10.77
C ALA A 53 -11.83 54.46 -12.18
N PRO A 54 -10.65 54.26 -12.79
CA PRO A 54 -10.42 54.63 -14.18
C PRO A 54 -11.29 53.81 -15.14
N PRO A 55 -11.62 54.34 -16.35
CA PRO A 55 -12.51 53.69 -17.30
C PRO A 55 -11.93 52.37 -17.77
N GLN A 56 -12.64 51.27 -17.53
CA GLN A 56 -12.32 49.97 -18.10
C GLN A 56 -12.79 49.92 -19.54
N ASP A 57 -11.83 49.70 -20.41
CA ASP A 57 -12.03 49.41 -21.82
C ASP A 57 -12.78 48.09 -21.97
N LYS A 58 -14.01 48.14 -22.42
CA LYS A 58 -14.84 46.96 -22.68
C LYS A 58 -14.55 46.46 -24.07
N THR A 59 -13.57 45.57 -24.18
CA THR A 59 -13.52 44.55 -25.26
C THR A 59 -12.58 43.44 -24.85
N GLN A 60 -13.03 42.52 -23.98
CA GLN A 60 -12.47 41.20 -23.93
C GLN A 60 -13.55 40.24 -24.40
N GLU A 61 -13.38 39.80 -25.64
CA GLU A 61 -13.99 38.58 -26.13
C GLU A 61 -13.63 37.46 -25.22
N SER A 62 -14.63 36.89 -24.55
CA SER A 62 -14.50 35.67 -23.74
C SER A 62 -14.23 34.51 -24.67
N GLY A 63 -12.98 34.36 -25.05
CA GLY A 63 -12.50 33.14 -25.68
C GLY A 63 -12.58 32.04 -24.60
N VAL A 64 -13.56 31.17 -24.71
CA VAL A 64 -13.59 29.91 -23.97
C VAL A 64 -12.38 29.11 -24.44
N THR A 65 -11.28 29.20 -23.70
CA THR A 65 -10.13 28.33 -23.91
C THR A 65 -10.52 26.94 -23.43
N ILE A 66 -11.04 26.12 -24.34
CA ILE A 66 -11.22 24.70 -24.08
C ILE A 66 -9.83 24.11 -23.98
N SER A 67 -9.30 23.99 -22.78
CA SER A 67 -8.10 23.19 -22.54
C SER A 67 -8.49 21.72 -22.72
N VAL A 68 -8.21 21.18 -23.89
CA VAL A 68 -8.32 19.74 -24.13
C VAL A 68 -7.15 19.10 -23.37
N GLU A 69 -7.43 18.61 -22.19
CA GLU A 69 -6.48 17.80 -21.44
C GLU A 69 -6.29 16.49 -22.20
N VAL A 70 -5.15 16.36 -22.88
CA VAL A 70 -4.82 15.14 -23.61
C VAL A 70 -4.45 14.08 -22.58
N PRO A 71 -5.20 13.00 -22.46
CA PRO A 71 -4.89 11.95 -21.48
C PRO A 71 -3.50 11.38 -21.79
N VAL A 72 -2.64 11.39 -20.77
CA VAL A 72 -1.29 10.84 -20.84
C VAL A 72 -1.23 9.64 -19.92
N VAL A 73 -0.69 8.53 -20.42
CA VAL A 73 -0.50 7.30 -19.66
C VAL A 73 0.97 7.13 -19.34
N THR A 74 1.30 7.05 -18.05
CA THR A 74 2.65 6.75 -17.57
C THR A 74 2.69 5.35 -17.01
N LEU A 75 3.72 4.59 -17.37
CA LEU A 75 3.98 3.22 -16.93
C LEU A 75 5.33 3.18 -16.25
N ASP A 76 5.35 2.68 -15.02
CA ASP A 76 6.59 2.26 -14.39
C ASP A 76 6.83 0.80 -14.74
N VAL A 77 8.02 0.53 -15.29
CA VAL A 77 8.37 -0.77 -15.87
C VAL A 77 9.67 -1.28 -15.28
N VAL A 78 9.68 -2.50 -14.79
CA VAL A 78 10.91 -3.22 -14.42
C VAL A 78 11.13 -4.37 -15.38
N ALA A 79 12.35 -4.52 -15.86
CA ALA A 79 12.77 -5.63 -16.69
C ALA A 79 13.79 -6.48 -15.94
N THR A 80 13.55 -7.80 -15.87
CA THR A 80 14.44 -8.73 -15.19
C THR A 80 14.74 -9.96 -16.07
N THR A 81 15.78 -10.70 -15.71
CA THR A 81 15.93 -12.08 -16.16
C THR A 81 14.85 -12.96 -15.49
N GLN A 82 14.67 -14.18 -15.96
CA GLN A 82 13.79 -15.17 -15.31
C GLN A 82 14.23 -15.51 -13.86
N HIS A 83 15.45 -15.16 -13.47
CA HIS A 83 16.00 -15.37 -12.12
C HIS A 83 15.82 -14.17 -11.21
N GLY A 84 15.18 -13.09 -11.69
CA GLY A 84 14.92 -11.87 -10.92
C GLY A 84 16.02 -10.80 -11.05
N ASP A 85 17.14 -11.08 -11.75
CA ASP A 85 18.21 -10.10 -11.92
C ASP A 85 17.74 -8.94 -12.79
N ILE A 86 17.90 -7.72 -12.34
CA ILE A 86 17.54 -6.50 -13.08
C ILE A 86 18.33 -6.43 -14.40
N ILE A 87 17.67 -6.06 -15.49
CA ILE A 87 18.30 -5.80 -16.78
C ILE A 87 18.53 -4.29 -16.92
N PRO A 88 19.75 -3.81 -16.68
CA PRO A 88 20.07 -2.39 -16.76
C PRO A 88 20.31 -1.94 -18.22
N GLY A 89 20.33 -0.61 -18.42
CA GLY A 89 20.81 0.00 -19.67
C GLY A 89 19.88 -0.14 -20.87
N LEU A 90 18.63 -0.53 -20.65
CA LEU A 90 17.63 -0.53 -21.72
C LEU A 90 17.34 0.90 -22.16
N LYS A 91 17.13 1.07 -23.48
CA LYS A 91 16.80 2.34 -24.13
C LYS A 91 15.35 2.34 -24.56
N LYS A 92 14.82 3.51 -24.95
CA LYS A 92 13.47 3.67 -25.45
C LYS A 92 13.12 2.67 -26.57
N GLU A 93 14.07 2.44 -27.48
CA GLU A 93 13.93 1.54 -28.63
C GLU A 93 13.80 0.07 -28.24
N ASN A 94 14.13 -0.26 -26.99
CA ASN A 94 13.99 -1.61 -26.48
C ASN A 94 12.59 -1.92 -25.94
N PHE A 95 11.69 -0.94 -25.93
CA PHE A 95 10.33 -1.11 -25.41
C PHE A 95 9.29 -0.96 -26.51
N ARG A 96 8.36 -1.89 -26.56
CA ARG A 96 7.14 -1.79 -27.35
C ARG A 96 5.93 -1.85 -26.41
N VAL A 97 5.13 -0.79 -26.42
CA VAL A 97 3.89 -0.69 -25.65
C VAL A 97 2.72 -0.98 -26.57
N LEU A 98 1.85 -1.87 -26.16
CA LEU A 98 0.60 -2.21 -26.83
C LEU A 98 -0.57 -1.85 -25.88
N GLU A 99 -1.57 -1.13 -26.42
CA GLU A 99 -2.85 -0.88 -25.74
C GLU A 99 -3.96 -1.56 -26.54
N ASP A 100 -4.71 -2.46 -25.91
CA ASP A 100 -5.70 -3.31 -26.57
C ASP A 100 -5.19 -3.98 -27.86
N GLY A 101 -3.88 -4.34 -27.84
CA GLY A 101 -3.18 -4.95 -28.98
C GLY A 101 -2.67 -3.96 -30.02
N GLN A 102 -2.96 -2.66 -29.91
CA GLN A 102 -2.50 -1.62 -30.82
C GLN A 102 -1.19 -1.00 -30.33
N PRO A 103 -0.13 -0.91 -31.17
CA PRO A 103 1.12 -0.28 -30.80
C PRO A 103 0.93 1.21 -30.45
N GLN A 104 1.59 1.64 -29.36
CA GLN A 104 1.56 3.02 -28.88
C GLN A 104 2.94 3.66 -29.05
N THR A 105 2.95 4.95 -29.41
CA THR A 105 4.20 5.72 -29.51
C THR A 105 4.62 6.23 -28.15
N ILE A 106 5.76 5.78 -27.64
CA ILE A 106 6.35 6.28 -26.39
C ILE A 106 6.79 7.72 -26.64
N THR A 107 6.20 8.67 -25.92
CA THR A 107 6.50 10.11 -26.03
C THR A 107 7.62 10.53 -25.10
N ASN A 108 7.68 9.95 -23.88
CA ASN A 108 8.75 10.20 -22.93
C ASN A 108 9.29 8.88 -22.36
N PHE A 109 10.60 8.86 -22.10
CA PHE A 109 11.32 7.69 -21.58
C PHE A 109 12.47 8.16 -20.69
N GLY A 110 12.69 7.46 -19.60
CA GLY A 110 13.88 7.64 -18.78
C GLY A 110 13.94 6.68 -17.62
N PRO A 111 15.15 6.41 -17.08
CA PRO A 111 15.27 5.87 -15.76
C PRO A 111 14.68 6.88 -14.78
N THR A 112 14.01 6.42 -13.75
CA THR A 112 13.42 7.35 -12.80
C THR A 112 14.24 7.40 -11.52
N ASP A 113 14.92 8.54 -11.32
CA ASP A 113 15.55 8.92 -10.04
C ASP A 113 14.60 9.75 -9.16
N ALA A 114 13.35 9.87 -9.57
CA ALA A 114 12.35 10.61 -8.82
C ALA A 114 12.16 10.03 -7.41
N PRO A 115 11.95 10.88 -6.41
CA PRO A 115 11.60 10.42 -5.07
C PRO A 115 10.38 9.52 -5.12
N ILE A 116 10.41 8.46 -4.33
CA ILE A 116 9.33 7.50 -4.20
C ILE A 116 8.51 7.87 -2.97
N THR A 117 7.18 7.81 -3.08
CA THR A 117 6.29 7.79 -1.92
C THR A 117 5.81 6.37 -1.71
N MET A 118 6.23 5.75 -0.61
CA MET A 118 5.92 4.36 -0.29
C MET A 118 5.13 4.26 1.01
N VAL A 119 4.06 3.48 1.00
CA VAL A 119 3.41 3.02 2.23
C VAL A 119 3.86 1.59 2.52
N MET A 120 4.47 1.38 3.68
CA MET A 120 4.70 0.06 4.24
C MET A 120 3.40 -0.36 4.94
N LEU A 121 2.64 -1.24 4.29
CA LEU A 121 1.36 -1.76 4.78
C LEU A 121 1.59 -3.15 5.36
N MET A 122 1.52 -3.27 6.67
CA MET A 122 1.93 -4.47 7.38
C MET A 122 0.77 -5.11 8.15
N GLU A 123 0.54 -6.38 7.89
CA GLU A 123 -0.33 -7.19 8.74
C GLU A 123 0.25 -7.29 10.16
N PHE A 124 -0.60 -6.98 11.14
CA PHE A 124 -0.21 -6.97 12.55
C PHE A 124 -1.38 -7.40 13.41
N SER A 125 -1.72 -8.70 13.33
CA SER A 125 -2.83 -9.30 14.07
C SER A 125 -2.40 -9.89 15.40
N ALA A 126 -3.33 -9.96 16.37
CA ALA A 126 -3.06 -10.49 17.69
C ALA A 126 -2.66 -11.98 17.69
N ARG A 127 -3.11 -12.73 16.67
CA ARG A 127 -2.77 -14.16 16.52
C ARG A 127 -1.28 -14.40 16.29
N GLY A 128 -0.59 -13.48 15.66
CA GLY A 128 0.83 -13.59 15.33
C GLY A 128 1.69 -12.50 15.97
N TYR A 129 1.20 -11.82 17.00
CA TYR A 129 1.84 -10.63 17.58
C TYR A 129 3.34 -10.80 17.85
N ASP A 130 3.74 -11.83 18.58
CA ASP A 130 5.15 -12.03 18.95
C ASP A 130 6.04 -12.22 17.69
N TRP A 131 5.53 -12.94 16.69
CA TRP A 131 6.24 -13.16 15.44
C TRP A 131 6.35 -11.86 14.64
N PHE A 132 5.23 -11.16 14.40
CA PHE A 132 5.24 -9.90 13.66
C PHE A 132 6.12 -8.84 14.32
N ALA A 133 6.00 -8.64 15.62
CA ALA A 133 6.77 -7.66 16.36
C ALA A 133 8.28 -7.96 16.34
N TYR A 134 8.65 -9.23 16.36
CA TYR A 134 10.05 -9.65 16.27
C TYR A 134 10.61 -9.39 14.87
N GLN A 135 9.87 -9.75 13.81
CA GLN A 135 10.34 -9.65 12.43
C GLN A 135 10.36 -8.21 11.90
N ALA A 136 9.44 -7.35 12.32
CA ALA A 136 9.30 -5.97 11.82
C ALA A 136 10.62 -5.17 11.88
N LYS A 137 11.40 -5.37 12.93
CA LYS A 137 12.71 -4.74 13.14
C LYS A 137 13.69 -5.11 12.02
N TYR A 138 13.81 -6.39 11.72
CA TYR A 138 14.72 -6.90 10.69
C TYR A 138 14.35 -6.44 9.30
N TRP A 139 13.02 -6.30 9.02
CA TRP A 139 12.54 -5.80 7.75
C TRP A 139 12.94 -4.34 7.54
N ALA A 140 12.76 -3.50 8.56
CA ALA A 140 13.17 -2.10 8.52
C ALA A 140 14.68 -1.95 8.30
N ASP A 141 15.49 -2.70 9.07
CA ASP A 141 16.94 -2.63 9.01
C ASP A 141 17.49 -3.13 7.66
N ALA A 142 16.79 -4.01 6.98
CA ALA A 142 17.17 -4.49 5.66
C ALA A 142 16.71 -3.57 4.52
N LEU A 143 15.56 -2.88 4.66
CA LEU A 143 14.97 -2.04 3.62
C LEU A 143 15.54 -0.62 3.61
N PHE A 144 15.53 0.05 4.77
CA PHE A 144 15.74 1.50 4.84
C PHE A 144 17.12 1.98 4.39
N PRO A 145 18.25 1.26 4.61
CA PRO A 145 19.55 1.67 4.11
C PRO A 145 19.62 1.74 2.57
N ASN A 146 18.72 1.06 1.87
CA ASN A 146 18.67 1.00 0.41
C ASN A 146 17.71 2.03 -0.21
N LEU A 147 17.02 2.81 0.60
CA LEU A 147 16.15 3.89 0.16
C LEU A 147 16.90 5.22 0.15
N ASN A 148 16.50 6.14 -0.75
CA ASN A 148 17.08 7.48 -0.79
C ASN A 148 16.57 8.35 0.36
N GLN A 149 17.37 9.34 0.75
CA GLN A 149 16.96 10.31 1.76
C GLN A 149 15.70 11.08 1.36
N LYS A 150 15.52 11.35 0.06
CA LYS A 150 14.36 12.08 -0.50
C LYS A 150 13.08 11.26 -0.59
N ASP A 151 13.14 9.95 -0.35
CA ASP A 151 11.94 9.11 -0.41
C ASP A 151 11.06 9.35 0.81
N TRP A 152 9.77 9.34 0.58
CA TRP A 152 8.74 9.41 1.60
C TRP A 152 8.27 8.01 1.97
N ILE A 153 8.14 7.76 3.27
CA ILE A 153 7.60 6.51 3.79
C ILE A 153 6.49 6.82 4.79
N ALA A 154 5.42 6.07 4.73
CA ALA A 154 4.43 5.96 5.78
C ALA A 154 4.37 4.51 6.28
N LEU A 155 4.00 4.31 7.54
CA LEU A 155 3.77 3.00 8.13
C LEU A 155 2.30 2.86 8.51
N VAL A 156 1.66 1.88 7.93
CA VAL A 156 0.30 1.47 8.26
C VAL A 156 0.35 0.02 8.72
N THR A 157 -0.17 -0.25 9.91
CA THR A 157 -0.44 -1.61 10.36
C THR A 157 -1.91 -1.94 10.20
N PHE A 158 -2.25 -3.20 10.05
CA PHE A 158 -3.66 -3.61 10.04
C PHE A 158 -3.88 -4.97 10.69
N ASP A 159 -5.02 -5.07 11.34
CA ASP A 159 -5.73 -6.28 11.75
C ASP A 159 -7.13 -6.22 11.10
N MET A 160 -8.22 -6.11 11.84
CA MET A 160 -9.55 -5.77 11.30
C MET A 160 -9.63 -4.34 10.76
N HIS A 161 -8.73 -3.45 11.21
CA HIS A 161 -8.74 -2.03 10.85
C HIS A 161 -7.33 -1.54 10.54
N PRO A 162 -7.15 -0.75 9.47
CA PRO A 162 -5.89 -0.09 9.22
C PRO A 162 -5.63 1.01 10.27
N ARG A 163 -4.39 1.10 10.74
CA ARG A 163 -3.89 2.13 11.66
C ARG A 163 -2.67 2.80 11.08
N MET A 164 -2.70 4.12 10.99
CA MET A 164 -1.52 4.91 10.62
C MET A 164 -0.60 5.02 11.84
N GLU A 165 0.51 4.30 11.81
CA GLU A 165 1.52 4.35 12.88
C GLU A 165 2.47 5.54 12.68
N VAL A 166 2.86 5.81 11.43
CA VAL A 166 3.66 6.96 11.02
C VAL A 166 3.12 7.50 9.71
N ASP A 167 2.78 8.77 9.67
CA ASP A 167 2.40 9.47 8.46
C ASP A 167 3.61 9.70 7.55
N PHE A 168 3.38 10.18 6.33
CA PHE A 168 4.43 10.36 5.34
C PHE A 168 5.59 11.19 5.88
N THR A 169 6.76 10.58 5.97
CA THR A 169 8.00 11.20 6.45
C THR A 169 9.19 10.80 5.57
N GLN A 170 10.20 11.66 5.51
CA GLN A 170 11.51 11.32 4.94
C GLN A 170 12.47 10.78 6.01
N ASN A 171 12.10 10.87 7.28
CA ASN A 171 12.89 10.38 8.40
C ASN A 171 12.66 8.87 8.62
N LYS A 172 13.53 8.03 8.05
CA LYS A 172 13.44 6.56 8.16
C LYS A 172 13.59 6.05 9.61
N ASP A 173 14.27 6.84 10.46
CA ASP A 173 14.45 6.45 11.85
C ASP A 173 13.15 6.60 12.65
N GLU A 174 12.27 7.52 12.28
CA GLU A 174 10.94 7.64 12.86
C GLU A 174 10.12 6.37 12.60
N VAL A 175 10.11 5.89 11.36
CA VAL A 175 9.43 4.63 10.98
C VAL A 175 10.07 3.44 11.66
N ARG A 176 11.41 3.39 11.74
CA ARG A 176 12.14 2.33 12.46
C ARG A 176 11.74 2.29 13.94
N GLN A 177 11.71 3.44 14.61
CA GLN A 177 11.30 3.52 16.01
C GLN A 177 9.86 3.07 16.23
N ALA A 178 8.93 3.45 15.35
CA ALA A 178 7.55 2.96 15.40
C ALA A 178 7.48 1.44 15.30
N LEU A 179 8.22 0.83 14.37
CA LEU A 179 8.30 -0.63 14.25
C LEU A 179 8.91 -1.33 15.49
N TYR A 180 9.77 -0.65 16.24
CA TYR A 180 10.30 -1.17 17.50
C TYR A 180 9.31 -1.07 18.67
N HIS A 181 8.30 -0.21 18.56
CA HIS A 181 7.36 0.11 19.64
C HIS A 181 5.89 -0.11 19.23
N LEU A 182 5.64 -1.08 18.34
CA LEU A 182 4.28 -1.40 17.90
C LEU A 182 3.41 -1.78 19.11
N TYR A 183 2.22 -1.19 19.17
CA TYR A 183 1.23 -1.49 20.19
C TYR A 183 0.64 -2.88 19.95
N PHE A 184 0.16 -3.49 21.03
CA PHE A 184 -0.52 -4.78 20.93
C PHE A 184 -1.78 -4.64 20.06
N PRO A 185 -1.95 -5.47 19.00
CA PRO A 185 -3.11 -5.41 18.13
C PRO A 185 -4.39 -5.82 18.87
N GLY A 186 -5.51 -5.21 18.47
CA GLY A 186 -6.79 -5.45 19.13
C GLY A 186 -7.50 -6.72 18.71
N PHE A 187 -7.20 -7.20 17.49
CA PHE A 187 -7.95 -8.28 16.86
C PHE A 187 -7.04 -9.38 16.30
N SER A 188 -7.59 -10.60 16.26
CA SER A 188 -6.91 -11.77 15.67
C SER A 188 -7.14 -11.91 14.16
N GLU A 189 -8.14 -11.20 13.66
CA GLU A 189 -8.58 -11.19 12.28
C GLU A 189 -7.71 -10.26 11.45
N SER A 190 -7.69 -10.50 10.13
CA SER A 190 -6.92 -9.71 9.17
C SER A 190 -7.82 -9.33 7.98
N ASN A 191 -8.03 -8.03 7.76
CA ASN A 191 -8.85 -7.48 6.69
C ASN A 191 -7.96 -6.83 5.62
N VAL A 192 -7.26 -7.67 4.86
CA VAL A 192 -6.25 -7.23 3.88
C VAL A 192 -6.86 -6.40 2.74
N PHE A 193 -8.08 -6.72 2.29
CA PHE A 193 -8.72 -5.99 1.19
C PHE A 193 -9.07 -4.57 1.61
N ASP A 194 -9.72 -4.40 2.76
CA ASP A 194 -10.09 -3.07 3.25
C ASP A 194 -8.85 -2.23 3.57
N ALA A 195 -7.80 -2.83 4.15
CA ALA A 195 -6.55 -2.14 4.45
C ALA A 195 -5.82 -1.67 3.18
N LEU A 196 -5.78 -2.52 2.15
CA LEU A 196 -5.21 -2.16 0.85
C LEU A 196 -5.97 -1.02 0.19
N LEU A 197 -7.31 -1.08 0.19
CA LEU A 197 -8.15 -0.06 -0.42
C LEU A 197 -8.09 1.28 0.33
N ASP A 198 -8.08 1.28 1.67
CA ASP A 198 -7.86 2.49 2.48
C ASP A 198 -6.50 3.14 2.15
N THR A 199 -5.46 2.32 2.01
CA THR A 199 -4.12 2.80 1.66
C THR A 199 -4.07 3.38 0.24
N LEU A 200 -4.75 2.76 -0.73
CA LEU A 200 -4.86 3.29 -2.09
C LEU A 200 -5.59 4.63 -2.13
N GLU A 201 -6.66 4.80 -1.35
CA GLU A 201 -7.37 6.08 -1.26
C GLU A 201 -6.50 7.18 -0.66
N ARG A 202 -5.67 6.89 0.35
CA ARG A 202 -4.70 7.84 0.93
C ARG A 202 -3.63 8.28 -0.08
N LEU A 203 -3.26 7.41 -1.03
CA LEU A 203 -2.27 7.71 -2.06
C LEU A 203 -2.86 8.39 -3.30
N LYS A 204 -4.17 8.50 -3.42
CA LYS A 204 -4.86 8.97 -4.62
C LYS A 204 -4.41 10.36 -5.07
N ASP A 205 -4.30 11.30 -4.14
CA ASP A 205 -3.94 12.69 -4.43
C ASP A 205 -2.42 12.95 -4.34
N VAL A 206 -1.64 11.94 -3.97
CA VAL A 206 -0.18 12.02 -3.94
C VAL A 206 0.34 12.02 -5.37
N LYS A 207 1.16 13.02 -5.71
CA LYS A 207 1.77 13.14 -7.05
C LYS A 207 3.12 12.43 -7.11
N GLY A 208 3.46 11.97 -8.31
CA GLY A 208 4.72 11.31 -8.57
C GLY A 208 4.65 9.79 -8.40
N LYS A 209 5.79 9.16 -8.15
CA LYS A 209 5.91 7.71 -8.05
C LYS A 209 5.39 7.20 -6.71
N LYS A 210 4.38 6.35 -6.77
CA LYS A 210 3.68 5.83 -5.59
C LYS A 210 3.75 4.32 -5.52
N SER A 211 3.99 3.78 -4.35
CA SER A 211 4.01 2.33 -4.14
C SER A 211 3.47 1.93 -2.78
N ILE A 212 2.95 0.73 -2.70
CA ILE A 212 2.63 0.04 -1.45
C ILE A 212 3.54 -1.18 -1.35
N LEU A 213 4.21 -1.34 -0.23
CA LEU A 213 4.87 -2.58 0.16
C LEU A 213 3.97 -3.29 1.17
N LEU A 214 3.22 -4.28 0.66
CA LEU A 214 2.30 -5.09 1.45
C LEU A 214 3.03 -6.28 2.05
N LEU A 215 3.13 -6.33 3.37
CA LEU A 215 3.72 -7.40 4.16
C LEU A 215 2.56 -8.15 4.83
N ALA A 216 2.12 -9.26 4.26
CA ALA A 216 0.93 -9.94 4.73
C ALA A 216 0.92 -11.43 4.40
N THR A 217 0.14 -12.19 5.16
CA THR A 217 -0.20 -13.59 4.83
C THR A 217 -1.11 -13.68 3.59
N GLY A 218 -1.80 -12.58 3.27
CA GLY A 218 -2.77 -12.51 2.19
C GLY A 218 -4.14 -13.08 2.56
N VAL A 219 -4.31 -13.65 3.75
CA VAL A 219 -5.60 -14.18 4.24
C VAL A 219 -6.50 -13.02 4.62
N ASP A 220 -7.68 -12.96 4.01
CA ASP A 220 -8.73 -12.00 4.34
C ASP A 220 -9.81 -12.66 5.18
N THR A 221 -10.22 -12.03 6.27
CA THR A 221 -11.16 -12.64 7.22
C THR A 221 -12.55 -12.01 7.15
N PHE A 222 -12.64 -10.68 7.29
CA PHE A 222 -13.90 -9.94 7.41
C PHE A 222 -13.91 -8.60 6.70
N SER A 223 -13.16 -8.45 5.60
CA SER A 223 -13.25 -7.22 4.81
C SER A 223 -14.66 -6.96 4.33
N LYS A 224 -15.06 -5.70 4.28
CA LYS A 224 -16.33 -5.25 3.72
C LYS A 224 -16.38 -5.43 2.21
N HIS A 225 -15.20 -5.32 1.57
CA HIS A 225 -15.06 -5.52 0.13
C HIS A 225 -14.76 -6.97 -0.18
N THR A 226 -15.37 -7.47 -1.24
CA THR A 226 -15.04 -8.79 -1.82
C THR A 226 -13.76 -8.70 -2.66
N LEU A 227 -13.15 -9.84 -2.95
CA LEU A 227 -11.99 -9.93 -3.85
C LEU A 227 -12.27 -9.26 -5.20
N ASP A 228 -13.44 -9.51 -5.81
CA ASP A 228 -13.80 -8.93 -7.11
C ASP A 228 -13.95 -7.40 -7.05
N GLN A 229 -14.55 -6.87 -5.98
CA GLN A 229 -14.64 -5.44 -5.75
C GLN A 229 -13.25 -4.82 -5.58
N THR A 230 -12.39 -5.46 -4.80
CA THR A 230 -11.01 -5.04 -4.57
C THR A 230 -10.21 -5.02 -5.86
N MET A 231 -10.25 -6.09 -6.67
CA MET A 231 -9.60 -6.14 -7.97
C MET A 231 -10.10 -5.04 -8.92
N LYS A 232 -11.41 -4.76 -8.92
CA LYS A 232 -11.98 -3.69 -9.74
C LYS A 232 -11.45 -2.31 -9.36
N LEU A 233 -11.28 -2.03 -8.07
CA LEU A 233 -10.74 -0.76 -7.57
C LEU A 233 -9.25 -0.64 -7.85
N ILE A 234 -8.48 -1.72 -7.65
CA ILE A 234 -7.04 -1.76 -7.95
C ILE A 234 -6.76 -1.48 -9.44
N ARG A 235 -7.63 -1.93 -10.37
CA ARG A 235 -7.48 -1.62 -11.80
C ARG A 235 -7.52 -0.13 -12.14
N GLY A 236 -8.11 0.67 -11.28
CA GLY A 236 -8.22 2.12 -11.45
C GLY A 236 -7.04 2.92 -10.86
N THR A 237 -6.15 2.28 -10.13
CA THR A 237 -5.03 2.97 -9.46
C THR A 237 -3.80 3.13 -10.36
N ASP A 238 -3.02 4.17 -10.08
CA ASP A 238 -1.66 4.36 -10.59
C ASP A 238 -0.57 3.99 -9.57
N VAL A 239 -0.97 3.39 -8.44
CA VAL A 239 -0.07 2.93 -7.37
C VAL A 239 0.44 1.53 -7.71
N THR A 240 1.75 1.32 -7.63
CA THR A 240 2.36 -0.02 -7.78
C THR A 240 2.34 -0.75 -6.44
N VAL A 241 1.76 -1.95 -6.41
CA VAL A 241 1.72 -2.79 -5.22
C VAL A 241 2.81 -3.86 -5.31
N PHE A 242 3.73 -3.85 -4.35
CA PHE A 242 4.67 -4.93 -4.08
C PHE A 242 4.16 -5.73 -2.89
N ALA A 243 4.40 -7.03 -2.86
CA ALA A 243 3.99 -7.86 -1.74
C ALA A 243 5.09 -8.81 -1.29
N VAL A 244 5.18 -9.02 0.02
CA VAL A 244 5.93 -10.13 0.61
C VAL A 244 4.93 -11.01 1.33
N GLY A 245 4.71 -12.19 0.77
CA GLY A 245 3.83 -13.19 1.35
C GLY A 245 4.46 -13.80 2.60
N LEU A 246 3.82 -13.62 3.72
CA LEU A 246 4.29 -14.10 5.03
C LEU A 246 3.67 -15.44 5.43
N ASP A 247 2.95 -16.08 4.50
CA ASP A 247 2.22 -17.32 4.72
C ASP A 247 3.15 -18.48 5.16
N LYS A 248 4.23 -18.74 4.46
CA LYS A 248 5.16 -19.84 4.78
C LYS A 248 5.95 -19.61 6.07
N PRO A 249 6.64 -18.46 6.24
CA PRO A 249 7.32 -18.17 7.50
C PRO A 249 6.36 -18.19 8.70
N PHE A 250 5.16 -17.60 8.54
CA PHE A 250 4.17 -17.59 9.60
C PHE A 250 3.63 -18.98 9.91
N THR A 251 3.29 -19.80 8.89
CA THR A 251 2.80 -21.17 9.12
C THR A 251 3.85 -22.04 9.76
N ASN A 252 5.12 -21.95 9.36
CA ASN A 252 6.22 -22.68 10.00
C ASN A 252 6.32 -22.32 11.49
N TRP A 253 6.27 -21.02 11.80
CA TRP A 253 6.27 -20.56 13.19
C TRP A 253 5.03 -21.05 13.96
N ALA A 254 3.82 -20.94 13.39
CA ALA A 254 2.58 -21.33 14.03
C ALA A 254 2.45 -22.86 14.23
N GLU A 255 3.01 -23.67 13.32
CA GLU A 255 3.11 -25.14 13.48
C GLU A 255 4.00 -25.52 14.68
N LEU A 256 5.13 -24.84 14.84
CA LEU A 256 6.03 -25.05 16.00
C LEU A 256 5.35 -24.73 17.33
N HIS A 257 4.40 -23.80 17.33
CA HIS A 257 3.64 -23.39 18.51
C HIS A 257 2.27 -24.09 18.64
N HIS A 258 2.00 -25.09 17.80
CA HIS A 258 0.73 -25.86 17.78
C HIS A 258 -0.52 -24.98 17.60
N MET A 259 -0.42 -23.88 16.85
CA MET A 259 -1.49 -22.91 16.62
C MET A 259 -2.29 -23.15 15.34
N LEU A 260 -1.83 -24.02 14.42
CA LEU A 260 -2.49 -24.28 13.14
C LEU A 260 -3.37 -25.51 13.18
N GLY A 261 -4.63 -25.33 12.75
CA GLY A 261 -5.55 -26.40 12.37
C GLY A 261 -5.48 -26.75 10.88
N SER A 262 -6.14 -27.86 10.48
CA SER A 262 -6.14 -28.35 9.10
C SER A 262 -6.77 -27.40 8.07
N MET A 263 -7.63 -26.47 8.45
CA MET A 263 -8.28 -25.50 7.55
C MET A 263 -7.38 -24.33 7.14
N GLY A 264 -6.40 -23.95 7.93
CA GLY A 264 -5.55 -22.79 7.65
C GLY A 264 -4.68 -22.89 6.39
N ARG A 265 -4.33 -24.10 5.95
CA ARG A 265 -3.46 -24.29 4.76
C ARG A 265 -4.11 -23.85 3.44
N MET A 266 -5.43 -24.07 3.31
CA MET A 266 -6.18 -23.67 2.11
C MET A 266 -6.29 -22.14 2.02
N ASP A 267 -6.54 -21.48 3.15
CA ASP A 267 -6.67 -20.04 3.22
C ASP A 267 -5.34 -19.34 2.83
N PHE A 268 -4.20 -19.89 3.25
CA PHE A 268 -2.88 -19.34 2.88
C PHE A 268 -2.57 -19.48 1.38
N LEU A 269 -2.92 -20.62 0.74
CA LEU A 269 -2.77 -20.77 -0.71
C LEU A 269 -3.65 -19.77 -1.48
N GLN A 270 -4.85 -19.52 -0.99
CA GLN A 270 -5.72 -18.50 -1.56
C GLN A 270 -5.13 -17.09 -1.36
N GLY A 271 -4.60 -16.79 -0.17
CA GLY A 271 -3.90 -15.55 0.15
C GLY A 271 -2.70 -15.30 -0.78
N GLU A 272 -1.87 -16.30 -1.01
CA GLU A 272 -0.74 -16.23 -1.96
C GLU A 272 -1.21 -15.84 -3.37
N ASN A 273 -2.29 -16.47 -3.88
CA ASN A 273 -2.84 -16.14 -5.19
C ASN A 273 -3.42 -14.73 -5.25
N GLN A 274 -4.03 -14.25 -4.17
CA GLN A 274 -4.54 -12.88 -4.07
C GLN A 274 -3.40 -11.87 -4.14
N LEU A 275 -2.32 -12.06 -3.36
CA LEU A 275 -1.15 -11.19 -3.39
C LEU A 275 -0.50 -11.15 -4.78
N LYS A 276 -0.34 -12.30 -5.46
CA LYS A 276 0.13 -12.38 -6.85
C LYS A 276 -0.75 -11.58 -7.80
N THR A 277 -2.07 -11.68 -7.63
CA THR A 277 -3.03 -10.97 -8.48
C THR A 277 -2.92 -9.46 -8.28
N PHE A 278 -2.88 -8.96 -7.05
CA PHE A 278 -2.79 -7.51 -6.76
C PHE A 278 -1.50 -6.91 -7.32
N THR A 279 -0.38 -7.60 -7.16
CA THR A 279 0.91 -7.14 -7.65
C THR A 279 0.98 -7.16 -9.17
N SER A 280 0.53 -8.23 -9.85
CA SER A 280 0.56 -8.32 -11.32
C SER A 280 -0.28 -7.24 -11.98
N MET A 281 -1.48 -6.99 -11.43
CA MET A 281 -2.39 -5.96 -11.96
C MET A 281 -1.82 -4.54 -11.93
N THR A 282 -0.96 -4.26 -10.94
CA THR A 282 -0.37 -2.93 -10.71
C THR A 282 1.06 -2.78 -11.23
N GLY A 283 1.64 -3.85 -11.80
CA GLY A 283 3.01 -3.85 -12.32
C GLY A 283 4.09 -4.04 -11.26
N GLY A 284 3.70 -4.47 -10.07
CA GLY A 284 4.62 -4.86 -9.01
C GLY A 284 4.98 -6.34 -9.05
N PHE A 285 5.58 -6.80 -7.98
CA PHE A 285 6.03 -8.18 -7.82
C PHE A 285 5.69 -8.69 -6.43
N ALA A 286 5.48 -10.01 -6.29
CA ALA A 286 5.26 -10.67 -5.02
C ALA A 286 6.36 -11.69 -4.74
N TRP A 287 6.99 -11.58 -3.59
CA TRP A 287 7.96 -12.54 -3.05
C TRP A 287 7.28 -13.46 -2.05
N PHE A 288 7.65 -14.72 -2.07
CA PHE A 288 7.12 -15.75 -1.16
C PHE A 288 8.27 -16.51 -0.51
N PRO A 289 8.89 -15.92 0.54
CA PRO A 289 9.98 -16.56 1.27
C PRO A 289 9.52 -17.89 1.90
N GLN A 290 10.38 -18.89 1.88
CA GLN A 290 10.10 -20.15 2.57
C GLN A 290 10.45 -20.08 4.06
N PHE A 291 11.42 -19.21 4.42
CA PHE A 291 11.93 -19.05 5.78
C PHE A 291 12.17 -17.59 6.11
N ASP A 292 12.06 -17.23 7.37
CA ASP A 292 12.30 -15.87 7.89
C ASP A 292 13.64 -15.28 7.44
N GLY A 293 14.68 -16.12 7.36
CA GLY A 293 16.02 -15.70 6.97
C GLY A 293 16.15 -15.16 5.53
N GLU A 294 15.18 -15.43 4.65
CA GLU A 294 15.15 -14.90 3.28
C GLU A 294 14.64 -13.45 3.22
N ILE A 295 13.79 -13.06 4.17
CA ILE A 295 13.10 -11.76 4.15
C ILE A 295 14.06 -10.56 4.08
N PRO A 296 15.18 -10.49 4.83
CA PRO A 296 16.13 -9.39 4.68
C PRO A 296 16.75 -9.28 3.28
N GLY A 297 16.94 -10.42 2.58
CA GLY A 297 17.34 -10.43 1.17
C GLY A 297 16.28 -9.83 0.27
N ILE A 298 15.04 -10.27 0.44
CA ILE A 298 13.88 -9.78 -0.29
C ILE A 298 13.67 -8.27 -0.09
N MET A 299 13.89 -7.75 1.12
CA MET A 299 13.78 -6.31 1.38
C MET A 299 14.79 -5.48 0.56
N ARG A 300 15.99 -6.00 0.32
CA ARG A 300 16.94 -5.38 -0.60
C ARG A 300 16.48 -5.45 -2.05
N GLU A 301 15.96 -6.60 -2.49
CA GLU A 301 15.39 -6.75 -3.83
C GLU A 301 14.20 -5.80 -4.05
N VAL A 302 13.32 -5.60 -3.07
CA VAL A 302 12.25 -4.59 -3.12
C VAL A 302 12.82 -3.20 -3.40
N ALA A 303 13.87 -2.81 -2.68
CA ALA A 303 14.52 -1.51 -2.91
C ALA A 303 15.12 -1.42 -4.32
N ASP A 304 15.73 -2.50 -4.81
CA ASP A 304 16.28 -2.55 -6.16
C ASP A 304 15.18 -2.44 -7.23
N PHE A 305 14.05 -3.12 -7.06
CA PHE A 305 12.90 -2.99 -7.96
C PHE A 305 12.35 -1.56 -7.97
N LEU A 306 12.26 -0.92 -6.82
CA LEU A 306 11.82 0.48 -6.71
C LEU A 306 12.77 1.45 -7.42
N ARG A 307 14.09 1.16 -7.46
CA ARG A 307 15.13 2.03 -8.03
C ARG A 307 15.34 1.84 -9.52
N HIS A 308 15.19 0.64 -10.03
CA HIS A 308 15.53 0.31 -11.40
C HIS A 308 14.31 0.26 -12.33
N GLN A 309 13.30 1.09 -12.05
CA GLN A 309 12.15 1.24 -12.93
C GLN A 309 12.48 2.21 -14.07
N TYR A 310 11.98 1.88 -15.25
CA TYR A 310 11.90 2.76 -16.40
C TYR A 310 10.53 3.42 -16.43
N SER A 311 10.46 4.73 -16.59
CA SER A 311 9.20 5.44 -16.78
C SER A 311 8.94 5.60 -18.27
N LEU A 312 7.85 5.04 -18.75
CA LEU A 312 7.40 5.13 -20.13
C LEU A 312 6.12 5.95 -20.17
N THR A 313 6.10 6.99 -20.99
CA THR A 313 4.90 7.82 -21.16
C THR A 313 4.44 7.78 -22.62
N TYR A 314 3.13 7.61 -22.82
CA TYR A 314 2.52 7.70 -24.15
C TYR A 314 1.16 8.40 -24.09
N THR A 315 0.73 8.93 -25.23
CA THR A 315 -0.63 9.42 -25.41
C THR A 315 -1.44 8.32 -26.09
N PRO A 316 -2.52 7.83 -25.49
CA PRO A 316 -3.35 6.77 -26.07
C PRO A 316 -3.84 7.14 -27.48
N SER A 317 -3.74 6.19 -28.42
CA SER A 317 -4.34 6.34 -29.74
C SER A 317 -5.88 6.31 -29.67
N ASN A 318 -6.43 5.52 -28.75
CA ASN A 318 -7.85 5.53 -28.43
C ASN A 318 -8.13 6.51 -27.28
N ARG A 319 -8.63 7.69 -27.61
CA ARG A 319 -8.93 8.78 -26.66
C ARG A 319 -10.39 8.82 -26.21
N THR A 320 -11.19 7.79 -26.52
CA THR A 320 -12.62 7.78 -26.19
C THR A 320 -12.80 7.73 -24.66
N PRO A 321 -13.47 8.72 -24.05
CA PRO A 321 -13.68 8.78 -22.61
C PRO A 321 -14.91 7.95 -22.20
N ASP A 322 -14.82 6.62 -22.41
CA ASP A 322 -15.95 5.68 -22.27
C ASP A 322 -15.96 4.94 -20.93
N GLY A 323 -14.99 5.20 -20.07
CA GLY A 323 -14.86 4.53 -18.76
C GLY A 323 -14.50 3.04 -18.85
N LYS A 324 -14.08 2.56 -20.02
CA LYS A 324 -13.71 1.16 -20.21
C LYS A 324 -12.27 0.91 -19.80
N TYR A 325 -12.01 -0.33 -19.41
CA TYR A 325 -10.66 -0.79 -19.14
C TYR A 325 -9.87 -0.97 -20.44
N ARG A 326 -8.65 -0.43 -20.47
CA ARG A 326 -7.67 -0.55 -21.56
C ARG A 326 -6.57 -1.50 -21.11
N LYS A 327 -6.40 -2.60 -21.83
CA LYS A 327 -5.35 -3.58 -21.52
C LYS A 327 -4.01 -3.10 -22.06
N ILE A 328 -2.98 -3.11 -21.22
CA ILE A 328 -1.60 -2.75 -21.60
C ILE A 328 -0.75 -4.02 -21.63
N LYS A 329 0.15 -4.07 -22.60
CA LYS A 329 1.24 -5.04 -22.67
C LYS A 329 2.52 -4.32 -23.03
N VAL A 330 3.57 -4.55 -22.26
CA VAL A 330 4.91 -4.05 -22.54
C VAL A 330 5.79 -5.23 -22.97
N GLU A 331 6.50 -5.08 -24.08
CA GLU A 331 7.40 -6.09 -24.61
C GLU A 331 8.81 -5.50 -24.79
N LEU A 332 9.83 -6.34 -24.60
CA LEU A 332 11.20 -5.97 -24.91
C LEU A 332 11.55 -6.42 -26.35
N VAL A 333 12.04 -5.46 -27.11
CA VAL A 333 12.39 -5.66 -28.53
C VAL A 333 13.80 -5.18 -28.82
N ALA A 334 14.42 -5.79 -29.80
CA ALA A 334 15.65 -5.25 -30.41
C ALA A 334 15.31 -4.07 -31.34
N PRO A 335 16.28 -3.23 -31.74
CA PRO A 335 16.05 -2.10 -32.62
C PRO A 335 15.41 -2.44 -33.98
N ASP A 336 15.56 -3.67 -34.44
CA ASP A 336 14.92 -4.19 -35.66
C ASP A 336 13.47 -4.69 -35.45
N GLY A 337 12.97 -4.58 -34.20
CA GLY A 337 11.63 -5.04 -33.81
C GLY A 337 11.50 -6.52 -33.48
N SER A 338 12.58 -7.29 -33.59
CA SER A 338 12.62 -8.70 -33.13
C SER A 338 12.62 -8.77 -31.60
N PRO A 339 12.27 -9.93 -30.99
CA PRO A 339 12.36 -10.08 -29.54
C PRO A 339 13.78 -9.83 -29.03
N LEU A 340 13.91 -9.05 -27.93
CA LEU A 340 15.22 -8.77 -27.34
C LEU A 340 15.88 -10.05 -26.85
N VAL A 341 17.16 -10.23 -27.18
CA VAL A 341 17.99 -11.32 -26.68
C VAL A 341 18.89 -10.80 -25.58
N VAL A 342 18.68 -11.29 -24.38
CA VAL A 342 19.53 -11.01 -23.21
C VAL A 342 20.48 -12.18 -23.01
N THR A 343 21.75 -11.90 -22.74
CA THR A 343 22.77 -12.93 -22.47
C THR A 343 23.42 -12.70 -21.11
N ASP A 344 23.78 -13.77 -20.43
CA ASP A 344 24.59 -13.70 -19.23
C ASP A 344 26.07 -13.38 -19.55
N GLN A 345 26.89 -13.25 -18.49
CA GLN A 345 28.33 -12.99 -18.64
C GLN A 345 29.10 -14.09 -19.43
N LYS A 346 28.51 -15.27 -19.55
CA LYS A 346 29.06 -16.40 -20.29
C LYS A 346 28.51 -16.49 -21.72
N GLY A 347 27.69 -15.51 -22.16
CA GLY A 347 27.08 -15.50 -23.49
C GLY A 347 25.87 -16.42 -23.66
N LYS A 348 25.36 -17.04 -22.58
CA LYS A 348 24.19 -17.91 -22.64
C LYS A 348 22.91 -17.04 -22.65
N LYS A 349 21.99 -17.33 -23.59
CA LYS A 349 20.70 -16.65 -23.69
C LYS A 349 19.87 -16.86 -22.40
N GLN A 350 19.35 -15.75 -21.89
CA GLN A 350 18.44 -15.69 -20.74
C GLN A 350 17.04 -15.29 -21.21
N LYS A 351 16.01 -15.88 -20.58
CA LYS A 351 14.66 -15.37 -20.71
C LYS A 351 14.51 -14.13 -19.86
N TRP A 352 13.67 -13.22 -20.30
CA TRP A 352 13.36 -11.99 -19.56
C TRP A 352 11.88 -11.93 -19.18
N VAL A 353 11.59 -11.15 -18.18
CA VAL A 353 10.24 -10.84 -17.68
C VAL A 353 10.10 -9.32 -17.55
N VAL A 354 8.94 -8.79 -17.90
CA VAL A 354 8.62 -7.38 -17.75
C VAL A 354 7.48 -7.25 -16.74
N TYR A 355 7.69 -6.40 -15.76
CA TYR A 355 6.68 -6.00 -14.79
C TYR A 355 6.20 -4.61 -15.16
N ALA A 356 4.93 -4.50 -15.49
CA ALA A 356 4.24 -3.26 -15.79
C ALA A 356 2.76 -3.47 -15.47
N ARG A 357 2.02 -2.41 -15.13
CA ARG A 357 0.59 -2.55 -14.89
C ARG A 357 -0.13 -3.13 -16.12
N GLU A 358 -1.10 -3.99 -15.87
CA GLU A 358 -1.83 -4.71 -16.93
C GLU A 358 -2.79 -3.82 -17.72
N GLY A 359 -3.09 -2.62 -17.23
CA GLY A 359 -4.00 -1.69 -17.90
C GLY A 359 -4.42 -0.53 -17.00
N TYR A 360 -5.40 0.23 -17.48
CA TYR A 360 -6.03 1.33 -16.75
C TYR A 360 -7.48 1.51 -17.19
N THR A 361 -8.26 2.19 -16.36
CA THR A 361 -9.63 2.57 -16.73
C THR A 361 -9.61 3.93 -17.41
N ALA A 362 -10.10 4.02 -18.64
CA ALA A 362 -10.22 5.28 -19.36
C ALA A 362 -11.14 6.25 -18.58
N PRO A 363 -10.90 7.57 -18.67
CA PRO A 363 -11.79 8.54 -18.06
C PRO A 363 -13.23 8.35 -18.55
N LYS A 364 -14.21 8.66 -17.73
CA LYS A 364 -15.59 8.81 -18.19
C LYS A 364 -15.76 10.25 -18.66
N GLY A 365 -16.26 10.43 -19.89
CA GLY A 365 -16.69 11.75 -20.33
C GLY A 365 -17.76 12.27 -19.38
N GLY A 366 -17.43 13.26 -18.56
CA GLY A 366 -18.42 14.03 -17.83
C GLY A 366 -19.02 15.04 -18.80
N VAL A 367 -20.33 15.01 -18.96
CA VAL A 367 -21.07 16.25 -19.31
C VAL A 367 -20.91 17.08 -18.04
N GLY A 368 -20.14 18.18 -18.09
CA GLY A 368 -20.08 19.12 -16.99
C GLY A 368 -21.48 19.54 -16.64
N ASP A 369 -21.91 19.24 -15.39
CA ASP A 369 -23.06 19.82 -14.76
C ASP A 369 -22.75 21.27 -14.36
#